data_29cabe367f822718588f6050184d5acc
#
_entry.id   29cabe367f822718588f6050184d5acc
#
_cell.length_a   1.000
_cell.length_b   1.000
_cell.length_c   1.000
_cell.angle_alpha   90.00
_cell.angle_beta   90.00
_cell.angle_gamma   90.00
#
_symmetry.space_group_name_H-M   'P 1'
#
loop_
_entity.id
_entity.type
_entity.pdbx_description
1 polymer ?
#
loop_
_entity_poly.entity_id
_entity_poly.type
_entity_poly.pdbx_seq_one_letter_code
_entity_poly.pdbx_strand_id
1 'polypeptide(L)'
;VGCSPSEIVFTSGGSESDNMAIKGVAFWKLNRKRRIVTSVIEHLAVLMPCRYLESMGFDVRYVSVDRQGTVDMEALEREINEDTLLVTIMHANNETGTLRPLHEISAICRKQGALLHSYASQSVGKVPVSVEALGVDLRTMAGHKLYAPKGIGALYIRDGIELEPLIHGAGHEGGR
;
A
#
# COMPACT_ATOMS: atom_id res chain seq x y z
N VAL A 1 -11.92 -6.86 8.07
CA VAL A 1 -11.45 -6.34 6.76
C VAL A 1 -12.11 -7.02 5.57
N GLY A 2 -12.80 -8.17 5.78
CA GLY A 2 -13.58 -8.83 4.73
C GLY A 2 -12.74 -9.60 3.71
N CYS A 3 -11.75 -10.37 4.18
CA CYS A 3 -10.88 -11.21 3.35
C CYS A 3 -10.76 -12.62 3.93
N SER A 4 -10.18 -13.54 3.18
CA SER A 4 -9.83 -14.87 3.66
C SER A 4 -8.63 -14.82 4.61
N PRO A 5 -8.55 -15.74 5.60
CA PRO A 5 -7.37 -15.82 6.47
C PRO A 5 -6.05 -16.04 5.71
N SER A 6 -6.08 -16.77 4.58
CA SER A 6 -4.92 -17.01 3.72
C SER A 6 -4.37 -15.74 3.02
N GLU A 7 -5.15 -14.66 3.00
CA GLU A 7 -4.74 -13.37 2.44
C GLU A 7 -4.08 -12.46 3.49
N ILE A 8 -3.91 -12.92 4.73
CA ILE A 8 -3.29 -12.15 5.81
C ILE A 8 -1.92 -12.73 6.15
N VAL A 9 -0.94 -11.86 6.18
CA VAL A 9 0.42 -12.14 6.67
C VAL A 9 0.64 -11.33 7.93
N PHE A 10 1.02 -11.98 9.04
CA PHE A 10 1.38 -11.29 10.26
C PHE A 10 2.79 -10.72 10.17
N THR A 11 2.97 -9.52 10.70
CA THR A 11 4.23 -8.77 10.70
C THR A 11 4.50 -8.20 12.08
N SER A 12 5.69 -7.64 12.29
CA SER A 12 6.02 -6.92 13.55
C SER A 12 5.37 -5.54 13.66
N GLY A 13 4.74 -5.04 12.60
CA GLY A 13 4.07 -3.73 12.59
C GLY A 13 3.89 -3.14 11.20
N GLY A 14 3.33 -1.93 11.15
CA GLY A 14 3.02 -1.25 9.90
C GLY A 14 4.24 -1.03 9.00
N SER A 15 5.39 -0.67 9.56
CA SER A 15 6.60 -0.42 8.77
C SER A 15 7.11 -1.67 8.05
N GLU A 16 7.04 -2.84 8.69
CA GLU A 16 7.38 -4.10 8.03
C GLU A 16 6.36 -4.43 6.94
N SER A 17 5.07 -4.29 7.24
CA SER A 17 4.00 -4.50 6.25
C SER A 17 4.15 -3.60 5.02
N ASP A 18 4.46 -2.31 5.22
CA ASP A 18 4.68 -1.37 4.11
C ASP A 18 5.92 -1.74 3.28
N ASN A 19 7.03 -2.12 3.93
CA ASN A 19 8.22 -2.57 3.22
C ASN A 19 7.96 -3.86 2.45
N MET A 20 7.25 -4.83 3.04
CA MET A 20 6.87 -6.07 2.39
C MET A 20 5.97 -5.80 1.17
N ALA A 21 4.96 -4.95 1.29
CA ALA A 21 4.09 -4.59 0.18
C ALA A 21 4.86 -3.86 -0.93
N ILE A 22 5.52 -2.74 -0.62
CA ILE A 22 6.11 -1.84 -1.60
C ILE A 22 7.33 -2.47 -2.27
N LYS A 23 8.27 -3.01 -1.47
CA LYS A 23 9.47 -3.66 -2.00
C LYS A 23 9.16 -5.04 -2.59
N GLY A 24 8.24 -5.80 -1.98
CA GLY A 24 7.84 -7.11 -2.48
C GLY A 24 7.25 -7.03 -3.88
N VAL A 25 6.38 -6.04 -4.14
CA VAL A 25 5.87 -5.78 -5.48
C VAL A 25 6.98 -5.31 -6.43
N ALA A 26 7.83 -4.38 -5.97
CA ALA A 26 8.88 -3.78 -6.82
C ALA A 26 9.93 -4.80 -7.28
N PHE A 27 10.32 -5.73 -6.42
CA PHE A 27 11.37 -6.71 -6.70
C PHE A 27 10.86 -8.05 -7.24
N TRP A 28 9.54 -8.24 -7.31
CA TRP A 28 9.00 -9.48 -7.87
C TRP A 28 9.56 -9.74 -9.28
N LYS A 29 10.18 -10.90 -9.46
CA LYS A 29 11.01 -11.25 -10.64
C LYS A 29 10.29 -11.17 -11.99
N LEU A 30 8.97 -11.32 -12.01
CA LEU A 30 8.19 -11.24 -13.25
C LEU A 30 7.79 -9.81 -13.61
N ASN A 31 8.04 -8.88 -12.73
CA ASN A 31 7.60 -7.49 -12.93
C ASN A 31 8.56 -6.74 -13.85
N ARG A 32 8.03 -6.11 -14.89
CA ARG A 32 8.78 -5.30 -15.87
C ARG A 32 8.55 -3.81 -15.70
N LYS A 33 7.45 -3.44 -15.05
CA LYS A 33 7.08 -2.05 -14.80
C LYS A 33 7.98 -1.45 -13.71
N ARG A 34 8.19 -0.14 -13.75
CA ARG A 34 9.13 0.54 -12.85
C ARG A 34 8.55 1.77 -12.17
N ARG A 35 7.34 2.21 -12.53
CA ARG A 35 6.73 3.40 -11.93
C ARG A 35 5.97 3.06 -10.67
N ILE A 36 6.17 3.88 -9.63
CA ILE A 36 5.40 3.87 -8.38
C ILE A 36 4.79 5.25 -8.20
N VAL A 37 3.50 5.31 -7.89
CA VAL A 37 2.79 6.57 -7.64
C VAL A 37 2.36 6.61 -6.17
N THR A 38 2.65 7.71 -5.49
CA THR A 38 2.32 7.91 -4.07
C THR A 38 1.96 9.37 -3.81
N SER A 39 1.47 9.71 -2.61
CA SER A 39 1.22 11.11 -2.24
C SER A 39 2.38 11.72 -1.45
N VAL A 40 2.49 13.06 -1.48
CA VAL A 40 3.53 13.78 -0.72
C VAL A 40 3.34 13.72 0.80
N ILE A 41 2.15 13.33 1.29
CA ILE A 41 1.80 13.32 2.71
C ILE A 41 1.59 11.93 3.29
N GLU A 42 2.14 10.91 2.65
CA GLU A 42 2.14 9.57 3.20
C GLU A 42 2.94 9.48 4.51
N HIS A 43 2.61 8.48 5.32
CA HIS A 43 3.42 8.13 6.48
C HIS A 43 4.86 7.77 6.06
N LEU A 44 5.86 8.08 6.89
CA LEU A 44 7.27 7.78 6.60
C LEU A 44 7.53 6.29 6.29
N ALA A 45 6.73 5.39 6.86
CA ALA A 45 6.82 3.95 6.57
C ALA A 45 6.50 3.61 5.10
N VAL A 46 5.80 4.49 4.38
CA VAL A 46 5.53 4.42 2.94
C VAL A 46 6.56 5.25 2.15
N LEU A 47 6.82 6.50 2.57
CA LEU A 47 7.73 7.39 1.84
C LEU A 47 9.16 6.86 1.80
N MET A 48 9.67 6.28 2.90
CA MET A 48 11.07 5.83 2.93
C MET A 48 11.34 4.63 2.02
N PRO A 49 10.49 3.57 1.95
CA PRO A 49 10.62 2.54 0.93
C PRO A 49 10.52 3.08 -0.50
N CYS A 50 9.65 4.05 -0.77
CA CYS A 50 9.54 4.70 -2.08
C CYS A 50 10.84 5.43 -2.45
N ARG A 51 11.40 6.23 -1.55
CA ARG A 51 12.69 6.92 -1.77
C ARG A 51 13.85 5.93 -1.96
N TYR A 52 13.85 4.83 -1.22
CA TYR A 52 14.84 3.77 -1.42
C TYR A 52 14.75 3.19 -2.83
N LEU A 53 13.55 2.87 -3.31
CA LEU A 53 13.35 2.36 -4.67
C LEU A 53 13.72 3.41 -5.74
N GLU A 54 13.43 4.69 -5.50
CA GLU A 54 13.86 5.80 -6.35
C GLU A 54 15.40 5.84 -6.49
N SER A 55 16.14 5.65 -5.39
CA SER A 55 17.61 5.56 -5.43
C SER A 55 18.12 4.33 -6.20
N MET A 56 17.29 3.32 -6.39
CA MET A 56 17.57 2.12 -7.18
C MET A 56 17.11 2.24 -8.65
N GLY A 57 16.65 3.42 -9.06
CA GLY A 57 16.25 3.71 -10.45
C GLY A 57 14.79 3.37 -10.77
N PHE A 58 13.92 3.24 -9.77
CA PHE A 58 12.48 3.25 -10.01
C PHE A 58 11.98 4.67 -10.27
N ASP A 59 10.97 4.82 -11.11
CA ASP A 59 10.32 6.10 -11.39
C ASP A 59 9.22 6.36 -10.34
N VAL A 60 9.57 7.08 -9.27
CA VAL A 60 8.62 7.38 -8.18
C VAL A 60 7.98 8.75 -8.40
N ARG A 61 6.65 8.79 -8.42
CA ARG A 61 5.85 9.99 -8.60
C ARG A 61 5.11 10.35 -7.32
N TYR A 62 5.29 11.58 -6.86
CA TYR A 62 4.68 12.10 -5.64
C TYR A 62 3.57 13.08 -5.99
N VAL A 63 2.32 12.65 -5.86
CA VAL A 63 1.15 13.48 -6.17
C VAL A 63 0.90 14.48 -5.04
N SER A 64 0.61 15.71 -5.43
CA SER A 64 0.27 16.79 -4.51
C SER A 64 -1.10 16.58 -3.85
N VAL A 65 -1.31 17.32 -2.77
CA VAL A 65 -2.58 17.40 -2.06
C VAL A 65 -2.97 18.87 -1.86
N ASP A 66 -4.24 19.12 -1.65
CA ASP A 66 -4.74 20.44 -1.25
C ASP A 66 -4.42 20.75 0.23
N ARG A 67 -4.87 21.94 0.69
CA ARG A 67 -4.68 22.38 2.09
C ARG A 67 -5.39 21.49 3.12
N GLN A 68 -6.43 20.77 2.73
CA GLN A 68 -7.17 19.82 3.54
C GLN A 68 -6.52 18.43 3.52
N GLY A 69 -5.46 18.29 2.75
CA GLY A 69 -4.77 17.02 2.55
C GLY A 69 -5.50 16.07 1.59
N THR A 70 -6.45 16.54 0.76
CA THR A 70 -7.11 15.74 -0.27
C THR A 70 -6.15 15.52 -1.45
N VAL A 71 -6.06 14.30 -1.93
CA VAL A 71 -5.22 13.99 -3.11
C VAL A 71 -5.83 14.64 -4.35
N ASP A 72 -4.98 15.28 -5.16
CA ASP A 72 -5.36 15.75 -6.48
C ASP A 72 -5.60 14.55 -7.41
N MET A 73 -6.87 14.20 -7.59
CA MET A 73 -7.28 13.03 -8.38
C MET A 73 -6.94 13.16 -9.86
N GLU A 74 -6.96 14.36 -10.42
CA GLU A 74 -6.57 14.58 -11.82
C GLU A 74 -5.06 14.40 -12.00
N ALA A 75 -4.26 14.92 -11.05
CA ALA A 75 -2.82 14.69 -11.04
C ALA A 75 -2.51 13.20 -10.86
N LEU A 76 -3.22 12.51 -9.96
CA LEU A 76 -3.06 11.08 -9.74
C LEU A 76 -3.35 10.28 -11.04
N GLU A 77 -4.45 10.56 -11.72
CA GLU A 77 -4.82 9.88 -12.97
C GLU A 77 -3.81 10.13 -14.09
N ARG A 78 -3.23 11.34 -14.18
CA ARG A 78 -2.16 11.65 -15.16
C ARG A 78 -0.87 10.90 -14.90
N GLU A 79 -0.52 10.66 -13.64
CA GLU A 79 0.72 9.96 -13.27
C GLU A 79 0.62 8.43 -13.40
N ILE A 80 -0.60 7.87 -13.36
CA ILE A 80 -0.83 6.43 -13.50
C ILE A 80 -0.93 6.07 -14.98
N ASN A 81 -0.02 5.24 -15.47
CA ASN A 81 0.04 4.79 -16.85
C ASN A 81 0.40 3.30 -16.96
N GLU A 82 0.64 2.81 -18.17
CA GLU A 82 0.98 1.41 -18.46
C GLU A 82 2.25 0.92 -17.78
N ASP A 83 3.21 1.83 -17.46
CA ASP A 83 4.45 1.51 -16.73
C ASP A 83 4.25 1.53 -15.20
N THR A 84 3.07 1.93 -14.72
CA THR A 84 2.78 1.97 -13.30
C THR A 84 2.62 0.56 -12.75
N LEU A 85 3.49 0.24 -11.82
CA LEU A 85 3.56 -1.01 -11.10
C LEU A 85 2.65 -1.01 -9.88
N LEU A 86 2.77 0.07 -9.10
CA LEU A 86 2.13 0.20 -7.80
C LEU A 86 1.67 1.63 -7.58
N VAL A 87 0.47 1.79 -7.12
CA VAL A 87 -0.04 3.01 -6.49
C VAL A 87 -0.13 2.75 -5.00
N THR A 88 0.47 3.62 -4.17
CA THR A 88 0.44 3.48 -2.71
C THR A 88 -0.09 4.76 -2.08
N ILE A 89 -1.32 4.70 -1.57
CA ILE A 89 -2.05 5.83 -1.00
C ILE A 89 -2.69 5.41 0.33
N MET A 90 -2.42 6.16 1.40
CA MET A 90 -3.04 5.90 2.70
C MET A 90 -4.56 6.08 2.66
N HIS A 91 -5.30 5.28 3.42
CA HIS A 91 -6.75 5.39 3.48
C HIS A 91 -7.21 6.61 4.31
N ALA A 92 -6.59 6.82 5.46
CA ALA A 92 -6.84 7.97 6.33
C ALA A 92 -5.51 8.60 6.72
N ASN A 93 -5.40 9.92 6.58
CA ASN A 93 -4.19 10.62 6.98
C ASN A 93 -4.06 10.67 8.51
N ASN A 94 -2.86 10.43 9.01
CA ASN A 94 -2.58 10.35 10.43
C ASN A 94 -2.57 11.71 11.17
N GLU A 95 -2.50 12.81 10.44
CA GLU A 95 -2.48 14.17 10.99
C GLU A 95 -3.82 14.88 10.78
N THR A 96 -4.34 14.87 9.55
CA THR A 96 -5.58 15.58 9.19
C THR A 96 -6.85 14.74 9.37
N GLY A 97 -6.73 13.41 9.38
CA GLY A 97 -7.87 12.48 9.39
C GLY A 97 -8.60 12.36 8.05
N THR A 98 -8.18 13.08 7.01
CA THR A 98 -8.82 13.09 5.69
C THR A 98 -8.82 11.68 5.09
N LEU A 99 -10.01 11.20 4.69
CA LEU A 99 -10.18 9.92 4.00
C LEU A 99 -9.90 10.07 2.50
N ARG A 100 -9.34 9.02 1.90
CA ARG A 100 -9.07 8.96 0.46
C ARG A 100 -10.11 8.10 -0.25
N PRO A 101 -10.52 8.48 -1.47
CA PRO A 101 -11.50 7.74 -2.26
C PRO A 101 -10.85 6.52 -2.91
N LEU A 102 -10.46 5.52 -2.10
CA LEU A 102 -9.71 4.35 -2.58
C LEU A 102 -10.45 3.56 -3.66
N HIS A 103 -11.78 3.52 -3.63
CA HIS A 103 -12.57 2.86 -4.68
C HIS A 103 -12.36 3.52 -6.05
N GLU A 104 -12.36 4.85 -6.11
CA GLU A 104 -12.11 5.61 -7.33
C GLU A 104 -10.66 5.42 -7.80
N ILE A 105 -9.70 5.50 -6.87
CA ILE A 105 -8.27 5.23 -7.16
C ILE A 105 -8.09 3.81 -7.70
N SER A 106 -8.75 2.83 -7.11
CA SER A 106 -8.73 1.43 -7.59
C SER A 106 -9.23 1.30 -9.03
N ALA A 107 -10.28 2.03 -9.38
CA ALA A 107 -10.81 2.01 -10.75
C ALA A 107 -9.78 2.55 -11.76
N ILE A 108 -9.03 3.60 -11.40
CA ILE A 108 -7.94 4.15 -12.23
C ILE A 108 -6.80 3.12 -12.35
N CYS A 109 -6.37 2.54 -11.22
CA CYS A 109 -5.30 1.53 -11.20
C CYS A 109 -5.62 0.34 -12.11
N ARG A 110 -6.84 -0.19 -12.04
CA ARG A 110 -7.29 -1.35 -12.84
C ARG A 110 -7.24 -1.09 -14.34
N LYS A 111 -7.56 0.13 -14.79
CA LYS A 111 -7.48 0.50 -16.23
C LYS A 111 -6.07 0.36 -16.78
N GLN A 112 -5.05 0.57 -15.96
CA GLN A 112 -3.63 0.55 -16.32
C GLN A 112 -2.90 -0.74 -15.86
N GLY A 113 -3.63 -1.65 -15.21
CA GLY A 113 -3.04 -2.88 -14.66
C GLY A 113 -1.98 -2.59 -13.58
N ALA A 114 -2.18 -1.53 -12.80
CA ALA A 114 -1.38 -1.18 -11.63
C ALA A 114 -2.00 -1.77 -10.37
N LEU A 115 -1.18 -2.21 -9.40
CA LEU A 115 -1.65 -2.65 -8.09
C LEU A 115 -1.92 -1.44 -7.18
N LEU A 116 -2.91 -1.57 -6.29
CA LEU A 116 -3.21 -0.57 -5.28
C LEU A 116 -2.86 -1.09 -3.88
N HIS A 117 -1.87 -0.46 -3.26
CA HIS A 117 -1.55 -0.62 -1.84
C HIS A 117 -2.15 0.53 -1.03
N SER A 118 -2.64 0.25 0.17
CA SER A 118 -3.13 1.28 1.09
C SER A 118 -2.63 1.10 2.52
N TYR A 119 -1.92 2.10 3.04
CA TYR A 119 -1.64 2.22 4.46
C TYR A 119 -2.93 2.53 5.23
N ALA A 120 -3.38 1.59 6.06
CA ALA A 120 -4.68 1.66 6.71
C ALA A 120 -4.64 1.74 8.25
N SER A 121 -3.47 2.02 8.82
CA SER A 121 -3.29 2.02 10.28
C SER A 121 -4.19 3.01 11.02
N GLN A 122 -4.66 4.06 10.35
CA GLN A 122 -5.57 5.03 10.97
C GLN A 122 -7.05 4.75 10.71
N SER A 123 -7.39 3.92 9.74
CA SER A 123 -8.79 3.67 9.33
C SER A 123 -9.36 2.35 9.84
N VAL A 124 -8.55 1.28 9.93
CA VAL A 124 -9.01 -0.02 10.42
C VAL A 124 -9.50 0.11 11.86
N GLY A 125 -10.68 -0.45 12.15
CA GLY A 125 -11.33 -0.36 13.45
C GLY A 125 -12.00 0.98 13.78
N LYS A 126 -11.91 1.99 12.90
CA LYS A 126 -12.49 3.33 13.11
C LYS A 126 -13.53 3.72 12.06
N VAL A 127 -13.36 3.22 10.84
CA VAL A 127 -14.33 3.41 9.76
C VAL A 127 -14.60 2.07 9.07
N PRO A 128 -15.73 1.91 8.35
CA PRO A 128 -15.97 0.71 7.56
C PRO A 128 -14.86 0.46 6.55
N VAL A 129 -14.30 -0.75 6.54
CA VAL A 129 -13.14 -1.10 5.71
C VAL A 129 -13.29 -2.52 5.15
N SER A 130 -13.92 -2.65 4.01
CA SER A 130 -13.90 -3.89 3.23
C SER A 130 -12.83 -3.76 2.14
N VAL A 131 -11.90 -4.70 2.05
CA VAL A 131 -10.87 -4.72 1.00
C VAL A 131 -11.51 -4.85 -0.39
N GLU A 132 -12.61 -5.59 -0.47
CA GLU A 132 -13.40 -5.74 -1.69
C GLU A 132 -14.06 -4.41 -2.11
N ALA A 133 -14.78 -3.75 -1.18
CA ALA A 133 -15.47 -2.49 -1.46
C ALA A 133 -14.49 -1.35 -1.79
N LEU A 134 -13.32 -1.33 -1.17
CA LEU A 134 -12.27 -0.35 -1.46
C LEU A 134 -11.46 -0.70 -2.72
N GLY A 135 -11.48 -1.97 -3.14
CA GLY A 135 -10.79 -2.45 -4.32
C GLY A 135 -9.27 -2.48 -4.19
N VAL A 136 -8.75 -2.51 -2.96
CA VAL A 136 -7.30 -2.56 -2.72
C VAL A 136 -6.74 -3.95 -2.97
N ASP A 137 -5.50 -4.01 -3.42
CA ASP A 137 -4.75 -5.24 -3.66
C ASP A 137 -3.89 -5.64 -2.47
N LEU A 138 -3.34 -4.64 -1.79
CA LEU A 138 -2.50 -4.78 -0.61
C LEU A 138 -2.94 -3.76 0.45
N ARG A 139 -2.89 -4.15 1.74
CA ARG A 139 -3.29 -3.26 2.80
C ARG A 139 -2.51 -3.47 4.08
N THR A 140 -1.85 -2.41 4.53
CA THR A 140 -1.08 -2.40 5.78
C THR A 140 -1.96 -2.08 6.99
N MET A 141 -1.79 -2.86 8.05
CA MET A 141 -2.43 -2.67 9.35
C MET A 141 -1.38 -2.68 10.47
N ALA A 142 -1.47 -1.74 11.40
CA ALA A 142 -0.58 -1.66 12.57
C ALA A 142 -1.37 -1.92 13.84
N GLY A 143 -1.01 -2.97 14.59
CA GLY A 143 -1.77 -3.41 15.76
C GLY A 143 -1.87 -2.36 16.86
N HIS A 144 -0.77 -1.62 17.13
CA HIS A 144 -0.76 -0.57 18.16
C HIS A 144 -1.72 0.61 17.88
N LYS A 145 -2.29 0.71 16.68
CA LYS A 145 -3.36 1.66 16.32
C LYS A 145 -4.77 1.08 16.54
N LEU A 146 -4.85 -0.20 16.90
CA LEU A 146 -6.06 -0.98 17.17
C LEU A 146 -6.09 -1.50 18.63
N TYR A 147 -5.40 -0.80 19.53
CA TYR A 147 -5.30 -1.17 20.95
C TYR A 147 -4.61 -2.52 21.22
N ALA A 148 -3.94 -3.11 20.22
CA ALA A 148 -3.09 -4.28 20.40
C ALA A 148 -1.71 -3.87 20.96
N PRO A 149 -0.94 -4.80 21.50
CA PRO A 149 0.46 -4.56 21.88
C PRO A 149 1.29 -4.04 20.71
N LYS A 150 2.39 -3.33 21.03
CA LYS A 150 3.44 -3.04 20.04
C LYS A 150 4.11 -4.35 19.61
N GLY A 151 4.64 -4.40 18.41
CA GLY A 151 5.32 -5.58 17.90
C GLY A 151 4.41 -6.53 17.10
N ILE A 152 3.21 -6.08 16.73
CA ILE A 152 2.32 -6.82 15.83
C ILE A 152 1.70 -5.88 14.78
N GLY A 153 1.64 -6.36 13.55
CA GLY A 153 0.94 -5.79 12.42
C GLY A 153 0.44 -6.88 11.49
N ALA A 154 -0.17 -6.50 10.41
CA ALA A 154 -0.60 -7.43 9.37
C ALA A 154 -0.59 -6.74 8.01
N LEU A 155 -0.30 -7.52 6.99
CA LEU A 155 -0.46 -7.16 5.59
C LEU A 155 -1.55 -8.03 4.97
N TYR A 156 -2.57 -7.40 4.41
CA TYR A 156 -3.49 -8.05 3.49
C TYR A 156 -2.84 -8.09 2.11
N ILE A 157 -2.89 -9.25 1.48
CA ILE A 157 -2.41 -9.48 0.12
C ILE A 157 -3.53 -10.23 -0.60
N ARG A 158 -4.12 -9.62 -1.64
CA ARG A 158 -5.16 -10.26 -2.44
C ARG A 158 -4.65 -11.58 -3.02
N ASP A 159 -5.50 -12.60 -3.04
CA ASP A 159 -5.19 -13.88 -3.66
C ASP A 159 -4.72 -13.69 -5.12
N GLY A 160 -3.69 -14.47 -5.52
CA GLY A 160 -3.04 -14.37 -6.81
C GLY A 160 -1.97 -13.26 -6.94
N ILE A 161 -1.74 -12.43 -5.92
CA ILE A 161 -0.64 -11.47 -5.93
C ILE A 161 0.60 -12.12 -5.30
N GLU A 162 1.69 -12.08 -6.06
CA GLU A 162 2.98 -12.58 -5.65
C GLU A 162 3.92 -11.43 -5.28
N LEU A 163 4.66 -11.62 -4.20
CA LEU A 163 5.64 -10.66 -3.70
C LEU A 163 7.02 -11.32 -3.60
N GLU A 164 8.06 -10.54 -3.83
CA GLU A 164 9.41 -10.96 -3.40
C GLU A 164 9.43 -10.96 -1.87
N PRO A 165 9.85 -12.06 -1.21
CA PRO A 165 9.93 -12.12 0.24
C PRO A 165 10.82 -11.02 0.81
N LEU A 166 10.36 -10.35 1.87
CA LEU A 166 11.18 -9.36 2.56
C LEU A 166 12.32 -10.01 3.35
N ILE A 167 12.06 -11.20 3.90
CA ILE A 167 13.03 -11.99 4.67
C ILE A 167 13.08 -13.40 4.06
N HIS A 168 14.24 -13.80 3.58
CA HIS A 168 14.46 -15.14 3.03
C HIS A 168 14.76 -16.13 4.16
N GLY A 169 13.92 -17.13 4.33
CA GLY A 169 14.03 -18.12 5.40
C GLY A 169 13.24 -19.40 5.14
N ALA A 170 12.74 -20.03 6.19
CA ALA A 170 12.07 -21.33 6.15
C ALA A 170 10.65 -21.32 5.53
N GLY A 171 10.21 -20.22 4.94
CA GLY A 171 8.93 -20.16 4.24
C GLY A 171 7.71 -20.07 5.18
N HIS A 172 7.86 -19.47 6.36
CA HIS A 172 6.73 -19.12 7.22
C HIS A 172 5.81 -18.09 6.54
N GLU A 173 4.59 -17.94 7.05
CA GLU A 173 3.57 -17.05 6.48
C GLU A 173 3.31 -17.32 4.97
N GLY A 174 3.32 -18.60 4.57
CA GLY A 174 3.10 -19.00 3.19
C GLY A 174 4.27 -18.71 2.25
N GLY A 175 5.49 -18.55 2.76
CA GLY A 175 6.70 -18.26 1.98
C GLY A 175 6.86 -16.79 1.60
N ARG A 176 6.20 -15.92 2.31
CA ARG A 176 6.14 -14.47 2.04
C ARG A 176 7.00 -13.64 2.97
#